data_6bc36f0443043c9d71710f8d96415248
#
_entry.id   6bc36f0443043c9d71710f8d96415248
#
_cell.length_a   1.000
_cell.length_b   1.000
_cell.length_c   1.000
_cell.angle_alpha   90.00
_cell.angle_beta   90.00
_cell.angle_gamma   90.00
#
_symmetry.space_group_name_H-M   'P 1'
#
loop_
_entity.id
_entity.type
_entity.pdbx_description
1 polymer ?
#
loop_
_entity_poly.entity_id
_entity_poly.type
_entity_poly.pdbx_seq_one_letter_code
_entity_poly.pdbx_strand_id
1 'polypeptide(L)'
;MLILSCPRVMFAAVGCDLNDPDKDVKRLFPGATGYKTEYVSIAQKGGDSLLQVIEQRLGDKFQGLFETGDVPYTMYRVFRKKELVGYIHGVNQKGTYGGLQVFLALDTNGVIKSLYFQKLTSTAAGKLRKPAFGKQFSGLTLRDFYQYNVVSGKENGSDKITTIKNPAEEAASD
;
A
#
# COMPACT_ATOMS: atom_id res chain seq x y z
N MET A 1 31.00 -21.58 -31.08
CA MET A 1 30.46 -20.28 -30.66
C MET A 1 29.33 -20.56 -29.69
N LEU A 2 29.67 -20.57 -28.38
CA LEU A 2 28.70 -20.90 -27.32
C LEU A 2 27.99 -19.61 -26.92
N ILE A 3 26.68 -19.55 -27.21
CA ILE A 3 25.84 -18.44 -26.74
C ILE A 3 25.48 -18.75 -25.28
N LEU A 4 26.15 -18.06 -24.34
CA LEU A 4 25.73 -18.07 -22.94
C LEU A 4 24.39 -17.31 -22.84
N SER A 5 23.28 -18.06 -22.77
CA SER A 5 21.98 -17.54 -22.37
C SER A 5 22.04 -17.22 -20.87
N CYS A 6 22.21 -15.95 -20.54
CA CYS A 6 22.08 -15.47 -19.17
C CYS A 6 20.61 -15.56 -18.77
N PRO A 7 20.23 -16.34 -17.73
CA PRO A 7 18.86 -16.33 -17.26
C PRO A 7 18.57 -14.95 -16.67
N ARG A 8 17.69 -14.19 -17.33
CA ARG A 8 17.09 -13.01 -16.73
C ARG A 8 16.22 -13.48 -15.57
N VAL A 9 16.73 -13.36 -14.37
CA VAL A 9 15.93 -13.51 -13.16
C VAL A 9 14.97 -12.32 -13.16
N MET A 10 13.71 -12.56 -13.55
CA MET A 10 12.64 -11.58 -13.40
C MET A 10 12.29 -11.56 -11.91
N PHE A 11 12.81 -10.58 -11.20
CA PHE A 11 12.30 -10.28 -9.85
C PHE A 11 10.90 -9.75 -10.01
N ALA A 12 9.91 -10.55 -9.59
CA ALA A 12 8.56 -10.08 -9.43
C ALA A 12 8.56 -9.11 -8.24
N ALA A 13 8.50 -7.81 -8.52
CA ALA A 13 8.32 -6.81 -7.49
C ALA A 13 6.93 -7.01 -6.84
N VAL A 14 6.85 -7.04 -5.52
CA VAL A 14 5.59 -7.08 -4.77
C VAL A 14 4.89 -5.73 -4.86
N GLY A 15 5.64 -4.67 -5.14
CA GLY A 15 5.10 -3.35 -5.42
C GLY A 15 4.29 -3.33 -6.72
N CYS A 16 3.19 -2.61 -6.72
CA CYS A 16 2.44 -2.31 -7.93
C CYS A 16 2.96 -1.03 -8.56
N ASP A 17 3.16 -1.07 -9.87
CA ASP A 17 3.34 0.14 -10.63
C ASP A 17 2.00 0.80 -10.96
N LEU A 18 1.99 2.13 -10.97
CA LEU A 18 0.86 2.89 -11.44
C LEU A 18 0.59 2.58 -12.93
N ASN A 19 -0.68 2.39 -13.32
CA ASN A 19 -1.03 2.11 -14.71
C ASN A 19 -0.73 3.29 -15.64
N ASP A 20 -1.05 4.50 -15.16
CA ASP A 20 -0.76 5.76 -15.82
C ASP A 20 -0.18 6.70 -14.77
N PRO A 21 1.16 6.63 -14.52
CA PRO A 21 1.79 7.38 -13.44
C PRO A 21 1.52 8.88 -13.51
N ASP A 22 1.49 9.45 -14.71
CA ASP A 22 1.29 10.90 -14.87
C ASP A 22 -0.11 11.35 -14.43
N LYS A 23 -1.14 10.57 -14.78
CA LYS A 23 -2.53 10.84 -14.36
C LYS A 23 -2.74 10.50 -12.90
N ASP A 24 -2.23 9.35 -12.45
CA ASP A 24 -2.44 8.88 -11.10
C ASP A 24 -1.74 9.77 -10.06
N VAL A 25 -0.52 10.24 -10.37
CA VAL A 25 0.18 11.20 -9.53
C VAL A 25 -0.58 12.53 -9.44
N LYS A 26 -1.06 13.07 -10.56
CA LYS A 26 -1.85 14.32 -10.58
C LYS A 26 -3.18 14.17 -9.83
N ARG A 27 -3.82 12.99 -9.92
CA ARG A 27 -5.06 12.69 -9.20
C ARG A 27 -4.85 12.66 -7.69
N LEU A 28 -3.78 12.00 -7.23
CA LEU A 28 -3.47 11.83 -5.81
C LEU A 28 -2.82 13.08 -5.20
N PHE A 29 -2.06 13.82 -6.00
CA PHE A 29 -1.38 15.05 -5.60
C PHE A 29 -1.69 16.17 -6.62
N PRO A 30 -2.85 16.83 -6.51
CA PRO A 30 -3.15 17.98 -7.34
C PRO A 30 -2.06 19.05 -7.20
N GLY A 31 -1.52 19.52 -8.34
CA GLY A 31 -0.40 20.45 -8.36
C GLY A 31 0.99 19.82 -8.32
N ALA A 32 1.11 18.49 -8.34
CA ALA A 32 2.39 17.83 -8.58
C ALA A 32 2.92 18.16 -9.97
N THR A 33 4.23 18.42 -10.06
CA THR A 33 4.92 18.73 -11.33
C THR A 33 5.79 17.59 -11.84
N GLY A 34 6.02 16.55 -11.01
CA GLY A 34 6.78 15.38 -11.37
C GLY A 34 6.88 14.38 -10.23
N TYR A 35 7.47 13.24 -10.53
CA TYR A 35 7.72 12.19 -9.57
C TYR A 35 9.03 11.46 -9.91
N LYS A 36 9.54 10.69 -8.94
CA LYS A 36 10.64 9.74 -9.13
C LYS A 36 10.21 8.39 -8.59
N THR A 37 10.40 7.35 -9.39
CA THR A 37 10.17 5.97 -8.97
C THR A 37 11.41 5.45 -8.27
N GLU A 38 11.22 4.86 -7.10
CA GLU A 38 12.26 4.18 -6.32
C GLU A 38 11.77 2.77 -5.98
N TYR A 39 12.69 1.82 -5.98
CA TYR A 39 12.46 0.45 -5.50
C TYR A 39 13.18 0.30 -4.17
N VAL A 40 12.42 0.00 -3.12
CA VAL A 40 12.91 -0.01 -1.75
C VAL A 40 12.57 -1.35 -1.11
N SER A 41 13.56 -2.04 -0.55
CA SER A 41 13.32 -3.24 0.27
C SER A 41 13.69 -3.00 1.74
N ILE A 42 13.09 -3.77 2.63
CA ILE A 42 13.41 -3.76 4.06
C ILE A 42 14.88 -4.16 4.25
N ALA A 43 15.35 -5.17 3.49
CA ALA A 43 16.74 -5.62 3.52
C ALA A 43 17.73 -4.47 3.25
N GLN A 44 17.45 -3.65 2.23
CA GLN A 44 18.28 -2.48 1.91
C GLN A 44 18.26 -1.38 2.96
N LYS A 45 17.14 -1.24 3.71
CA LYS A 45 16.95 -0.16 4.69
C LYS A 45 17.41 -0.51 6.10
N GLY A 46 17.43 -1.78 6.47
CA GLY A 46 17.82 -2.19 7.82
C GLY A 46 17.82 -3.68 8.07
N GLY A 47 17.65 -4.48 7.02
CA GLY A 47 17.71 -5.94 7.09
C GLY A 47 16.72 -6.57 8.05
N ASP A 48 17.08 -7.73 8.57
CA ASP A 48 16.22 -8.50 9.49
C ASP A 48 15.89 -7.75 10.78
N SER A 49 16.80 -6.92 11.26
CA SER A 49 16.54 -6.11 12.47
C SER A 49 15.40 -5.12 12.25
N LEU A 50 15.32 -4.48 11.09
CA LEU A 50 14.22 -3.58 10.75
C LEU A 50 12.93 -4.37 10.56
N LEU A 51 12.99 -5.54 9.89
CA LEU A 51 11.84 -6.42 9.70
C LEU A 51 11.23 -6.82 11.04
N GLN A 52 12.05 -7.32 11.99
CA GLN A 52 11.59 -7.71 13.32
C GLN A 52 10.93 -6.56 14.08
N VAL A 53 11.50 -5.34 14.01
CA VAL A 53 10.89 -4.15 14.65
C VAL A 53 9.53 -3.82 14.05
N ILE A 54 9.39 -3.93 12.72
CA ILE A 54 8.12 -3.66 12.03
C ILE A 54 7.08 -4.70 12.45
N GLU A 55 7.40 -5.98 12.37
CA GLU A 55 6.50 -7.08 12.74
C GLU A 55 6.07 -7.00 14.20
N GLN A 56 7.00 -6.71 15.11
CA GLN A 56 6.69 -6.52 16.52
C GLN A 56 5.71 -5.37 16.75
N ARG A 57 5.89 -4.25 16.05
CA ARG A 57 5.00 -3.08 16.18
C ARG A 57 3.63 -3.33 15.60
N LEU A 58 3.55 -4.02 14.47
CA LEU A 58 2.28 -4.40 13.84
C LEU A 58 1.56 -5.49 14.62
N GLY A 59 2.29 -6.31 15.40
CA GLY A 59 1.74 -7.45 16.12
C GLY A 59 1.47 -8.66 15.22
N ASP A 60 1.99 -8.63 14.02
CA ASP A 60 1.83 -9.69 13.03
C ASP A 60 3.07 -9.79 12.14
N LYS A 61 3.23 -10.94 11.48
CA LYS A 61 4.29 -11.15 10.50
C LYS A 61 3.86 -10.71 9.12
N PHE A 62 4.81 -10.31 8.29
CA PHE A 62 4.55 -10.11 6.88
C PHE A 62 4.04 -11.42 6.27
N GLN A 63 2.76 -11.44 5.90
CA GLN A 63 2.08 -12.58 5.31
C GLN A 63 1.72 -12.25 3.87
N GLY A 64 2.52 -12.68 2.94
CA GLY A 64 2.22 -12.55 1.52
C GLY A 64 2.92 -13.62 0.72
N LEU A 65 2.44 -13.88 -0.48
CA LEU A 65 3.06 -14.86 -1.38
C LEU A 65 4.53 -14.54 -1.69
N PHE A 66 4.97 -13.30 -1.42
CA PHE A 66 6.30 -12.80 -1.76
C PHE A 66 6.85 -11.80 -0.73
N GLU A 67 6.27 -11.71 0.47
CA GLU A 67 6.69 -10.74 1.49
C GLU A 67 7.87 -11.28 2.28
N THR A 68 9.02 -11.22 1.66
CA THR A 68 10.31 -11.39 2.35
C THR A 68 10.98 -10.01 2.42
N GLY A 69 11.89 -9.84 3.38
CA GLY A 69 12.64 -8.58 3.54
C GLY A 69 13.40 -8.11 2.30
N ASP A 70 13.62 -9.02 1.34
CA ASP A 70 14.39 -8.76 0.11
C ASP A 70 13.53 -8.24 -1.05
N VAL A 71 12.21 -8.36 -0.95
CA VAL A 71 11.32 -7.96 -2.04
C VAL A 71 11.24 -6.44 -2.13
N PRO A 72 11.54 -5.84 -3.29
CA PRO A 72 11.45 -4.40 -3.44
C PRO A 72 10.00 -3.93 -3.57
N TYR A 73 9.67 -2.89 -2.83
CA TYR A 73 8.42 -2.15 -2.94
C TYR A 73 8.59 -0.97 -3.89
N THR A 74 7.62 -0.76 -4.76
CA THR A 74 7.59 0.43 -5.61
C THR A 74 7.11 1.63 -4.82
N MET A 75 7.92 2.67 -4.80
CA MET A 75 7.62 3.94 -4.13
C MET A 75 7.77 5.09 -5.12
N TYR A 76 6.76 5.94 -5.22
CA TYR A 76 6.83 7.16 -6.01
C TYR A 76 7.02 8.35 -5.09
N ARG A 77 8.15 9.05 -5.24
CA ARG A 77 8.39 10.33 -4.59
C ARG A 77 7.80 11.42 -5.45
N VAL A 78 6.84 12.15 -4.90
CA VAL A 78 6.08 13.18 -5.65
C VAL A 78 6.61 14.55 -5.34
N PHE A 79 6.80 15.37 -6.38
CA PHE A 79 7.38 16.69 -6.27
C PHE A 79 6.45 17.77 -6.83
N ARG A 80 6.51 18.95 -6.19
CA ARG A 80 6.04 20.23 -6.71
C ARG A 80 7.26 21.08 -6.98
N LYS A 81 7.62 21.24 -8.25
CA LYS A 81 8.92 21.82 -8.65
C LYS A 81 10.07 21.00 -8.04
N LYS A 82 10.81 21.56 -7.09
CA LYS A 82 11.92 20.90 -6.38
C LYS A 82 11.53 20.39 -4.99
N GLU A 83 10.34 20.74 -4.51
CA GLU A 83 9.85 20.35 -3.19
C GLU A 83 9.23 18.97 -3.21
N LEU A 84 9.65 18.09 -2.30
CA LEU A 84 9.00 16.82 -2.05
C LEU A 84 7.68 17.07 -1.32
N VAL A 85 6.56 16.64 -1.90
CA VAL A 85 5.22 16.88 -1.33
C VAL A 85 4.55 15.61 -0.80
N GLY A 86 5.16 14.46 -1.02
CA GLY A 86 4.70 13.19 -0.46
C GLY A 86 5.14 11.99 -1.28
N TYR A 87 4.48 10.87 -0.98
CA TYR A 87 4.81 9.57 -1.55
C TYR A 87 3.54 8.87 -2.03
N ILE A 88 3.70 8.01 -3.02
CA ILE A 88 2.67 7.05 -3.40
C ILE A 88 3.28 5.66 -3.29
N HIS A 89 2.56 4.75 -2.66
CA HIS A 89 2.93 3.36 -2.52
C HIS A 89 1.77 2.47 -2.95
N GLY A 90 2.08 1.46 -3.75
CA GLY A 90 1.10 0.50 -4.24
C GLY A 90 1.42 -0.92 -3.79
N VAL A 91 0.41 -1.66 -3.41
CA VAL A 91 0.51 -3.06 -3.03
C VAL A 91 -0.48 -3.92 -3.78
N ASN A 92 -0.03 -5.14 -4.11
CA ASN A 92 -0.89 -6.23 -4.56
C ASN A 92 -1.29 -7.06 -3.35
N GLN A 93 -2.59 -7.32 -3.22
CA GLN A 93 -3.10 -8.20 -2.19
C GLN A 93 -4.03 -9.25 -2.80
N LYS A 94 -4.07 -10.43 -2.17
CA LYS A 94 -5.04 -11.46 -2.50
C LYS A 94 -6.32 -11.20 -1.72
N GLY A 95 -7.41 -10.94 -2.42
CA GLY A 95 -8.74 -10.87 -1.83
C GLY A 95 -9.49 -12.20 -2.01
N THR A 96 -10.65 -12.31 -1.38
CA THR A 96 -11.53 -13.50 -1.44
C THR A 96 -11.93 -13.85 -2.88
N TYR A 97 -12.19 -12.84 -3.70
CA TYR A 97 -12.67 -13.03 -5.07
C TYR A 97 -11.60 -12.75 -6.14
N GLY A 98 -10.34 -12.56 -5.76
CA GLY A 98 -9.24 -12.31 -6.69
C GLY A 98 -8.29 -11.22 -6.22
N GLY A 99 -7.49 -10.70 -7.14
CA GLY A 99 -6.44 -9.73 -6.82
C GLY A 99 -6.98 -8.33 -6.52
N LEU A 100 -6.37 -7.69 -5.54
CA LEU A 100 -6.56 -6.30 -5.18
C LEU A 100 -5.27 -5.53 -5.49
N GLN A 101 -5.39 -4.33 -6.04
CA GLN A 101 -4.29 -3.37 -6.16
C GLN A 101 -4.71 -2.08 -5.48
N VAL A 102 -4.02 -1.75 -4.39
CA VAL A 102 -4.31 -0.58 -3.57
C VAL A 102 -3.16 0.40 -3.65
N PHE A 103 -3.46 1.66 -3.87
CA PHE A 103 -2.49 2.74 -3.82
C PHE A 103 -2.78 3.68 -2.67
N LEU A 104 -1.76 3.95 -1.88
CA LEU A 104 -1.77 4.91 -0.77
C LEU A 104 -0.98 6.14 -1.17
N ALA A 105 -1.58 7.31 -1.03
CA ALA A 105 -0.90 8.59 -1.08
C ALA A 105 -0.60 9.05 0.35
N LEU A 106 0.66 9.30 0.65
CA LEU A 106 1.16 9.72 1.96
C LEU A 106 1.74 11.13 1.85
N ASP A 107 1.61 11.93 2.88
CA ASP A 107 2.40 13.16 2.98
C ASP A 107 3.86 12.86 3.36
N THR A 108 4.67 13.90 3.54
CA THR A 108 6.10 13.77 3.89
C THR A 108 6.33 13.21 5.30
N ASN A 109 5.31 13.18 6.15
CA ASN A 109 5.34 12.64 7.52
C ASN A 109 4.78 11.21 7.59
N GLY A 110 4.37 10.63 6.45
CA GLY A 110 3.77 9.30 6.39
C GLY A 110 2.29 9.27 6.78
N VAL A 111 1.61 10.41 6.80
CA VAL A 111 0.16 10.50 7.03
C VAL A 111 -0.58 10.17 5.74
N ILE A 112 -1.57 9.30 5.81
CA ILE A 112 -2.40 8.93 4.67
C ILE A 112 -3.23 10.14 4.23
N LYS A 113 -3.05 10.56 2.99
CA LYS A 113 -3.85 11.61 2.33
C LYS A 113 -5.07 11.03 1.63
N SER A 114 -4.85 9.93 0.93
CA SER A 114 -5.91 9.22 0.21
C SER A 114 -5.49 7.81 -0.13
N LEU A 115 -6.46 6.98 -0.44
CA LEU A 115 -6.24 5.67 -1.04
C LEU A 115 -7.19 5.48 -2.22
N TYR A 116 -6.79 4.63 -3.17
CA TYR A 116 -7.69 4.16 -4.19
C TYR A 116 -7.35 2.74 -4.64
N PHE A 117 -8.34 2.07 -5.21
CA PHE A 117 -8.18 0.75 -5.81
C PHE A 117 -7.97 0.87 -7.32
N GLN A 118 -6.79 0.53 -7.78
CA GLN A 118 -6.52 0.39 -9.22
C GLN A 118 -7.21 -0.86 -9.76
N LYS A 119 -7.06 -1.98 -9.03
CA LYS A 119 -7.78 -3.24 -9.27
C LYS A 119 -8.52 -3.63 -8.00
N LEU A 120 -9.76 -4.05 -8.16
CA LEU A 120 -10.60 -4.49 -7.05
C LEU A 120 -11.56 -5.55 -7.56
N THR A 121 -11.28 -6.81 -7.19
CA THR A 121 -12.15 -7.95 -7.46
C THR A 121 -12.93 -8.25 -6.19
N SER A 122 -14.15 -7.73 -6.13
CA SER A 122 -15.05 -7.88 -4.98
C SER A 122 -16.50 -7.69 -5.42
N THR A 123 -17.44 -8.39 -4.83
CA THR A 123 -18.88 -8.16 -5.00
C THR A 123 -19.28 -6.77 -4.53
N ALA A 124 -18.59 -6.24 -3.51
CA ALA A 124 -18.78 -4.89 -2.97
C ALA A 124 -17.94 -3.81 -3.66
N ALA A 125 -17.31 -4.09 -4.82
CA ALA A 125 -16.40 -3.15 -5.49
C ALA A 125 -17.01 -1.76 -5.71
N GLY A 126 -18.30 -1.70 -6.06
CA GLY A 126 -19.03 -0.44 -6.25
C GLY A 126 -19.13 0.40 -4.97
N LYS A 127 -19.27 -0.24 -3.79
CA LYS A 127 -19.29 0.43 -2.49
C LYS A 127 -17.89 0.85 -2.04
N LEU A 128 -16.90 -0.04 -2.15
CA LEU A 128 -15.51 0.19 -1.74
C LEU A 128 -14.80 1.27 -2.58
N ARG A 129 -15.20 1.46 -3.83
CA ARG A 129 -14.66 2.53 -4.69
C ARG A 129 -15.26 3.90 -4.43
N LYS A 130 -16.29 4.01 -3.59
CA LYS A 130 -16.87 5.31 -3.24
C LYS A 130 -15.85 6.15 -2.46
N PRO A 131 -15.75 7.47 -2.75
CA PRO A 131 -14.85 8.36 -2.02
C PRO A 131 -15.04 8.35 -0.51
N ALA A 132 -16.26 8.10 -0.03
CA ALA A 132 -16.58 8.03 1.39
C ALA A 132 -15.81 6.91 2.10
N PHE A 133 -15.59 5.76 1.45
CA PHE A 133 -14.78 4.69 2.01
C PHE A 133 -13.31 5.11 2.16
N GLY A 134 -12.70 5.59 1.08
CA GLY A 134 -11.30 6.02 1.11
C GLY A 134 -11.02 7.17 2.08
N LYS A 135 -12.00 8.07 2.28
CA LYS A 135 -11.88 9.21 3.22
C LYS A 135 -11.69 8.77 4.68
N GLN A 136 -12.17 7.59 5.08
CA GLN A 136 -12.02 7.08 6.43
C GLN A 136 -10.55 6.86 6.81
N PHE A 137 -9.67 6.63 5.84
CA PHE A 137 -8.24 6.42 6.04
C PHE A 137 -7.43 7.71 6.04
N SER A 138 -8.01 8.82 5.61
CA SER A 138 -7.30 10.11 5.57
C SER A 138 -6.97 10.59 6.98
N GLY A 139 -5.72 10.99 7.18
CA GLY A 139 -5.19 11.42 8.48
C GLY A 139 -4.66 10.30 9.36
N LEU A 140 -4.80 9.03 8.95
CA LEU A 140 -4.19 7.89 9.65
C LEU A 140 -2.70 7.78 9.32
N THR A 141 -1.97 7.20 10.25
CA THR A 141 -0.54 6.86 10.15
C THR A 141 -0.33 5.38 10.37
N LEU A 142 0.84 4.85 10.05
CA LEU A 142 1.18 3.45 10.37
C LEU A 142 1.00 3.15 11.87
N ARG A 143 1.22 4.16 12.73
CA ARG A 143 1.08 4.01 14.18
C ARG A 143 -0.35 3.68 14.62
N ASP A 144 -1.35 4.15 13.88
CA ASP A 144 -2.77 3.85 14.15
C ASP A 144 -3.10 2.37 13.94
N PHE A 145 -2.29 1.66 13.14
CA PHE A 145 -2.45 0.23 12.85
C PHE A 145 -1.60 -0.70 13.73
N TYR A 146 -0.85 -0.16 14.69
CA TYR A 146 -0.04 -0.99 15.57
C TYR A 146 -0.93 -1.89 16.42
N GLN A 147 -0.58 -3.19 16.48
CA GLN A 147 -1.30 -4.22 17.22
C GLN A 147 -2.76 -4.43 16.77
N TYR A 148 -3.12 -3.93 15.58
CA TYR A 148 -4.44 -4.16 15.04
C TYR A 148 -4.50 -5.51 14.32
N ASN A 149 -5.37 -6.39 14.78
CA ASN A 149 -5.59 -7.67 14.12
C ASN A 149 -6.58 -7.49 12.96
N VAL A 150 -6.05 -7.53 11.74
CA VAL A 150 -6.85 -7.32 10.50
C VAL A 150 -7.81 -8.49 10.20
N VAL A 151 -7.57 -9.67 10.76
CA VAL A 151 -8.41 -10.86 10.54
C VAL A 151 -9.64 -10.85 11.45
N SER A 152 -9.42 -10.58 12.74
CA SER A 152 -10.52 -10.54 13.72
C SER A 152 -11.23 -9.19 13.78
N GLY A 153 -10.63 -8.13 13.21
CA GLY A 153 -11.12 -6.76 13.35
C GLY A 153 -11.06 -6.24 14.78
N LYS A 154 -10.34 -6.93 15.68
CA LYS A 154 -10.28 -6.62 17.11
C LYS A 154 -8.88 -6.25 17.53
N GLU A 155 -8.86 -5.30 18.44
CA GLU A 155 -7.93 -5.05 19.54
C GLU A 155 -6.66 -4.28 19.22
N ASN A 156 -6.33 -3.41 20.14
CA ASN A 156 -5.13 -2.62 20.33
C ASN A 156 -4.81 -1.58 19.23
N GLY A 157 -5.57 -1.52 18.14
CA GLY A 157 -5.49 -0.41 17.21
C GLY A 157 -5.96 0.89 17.88
N SER A 158 -5.63 2.04 17.29
CA SER A 158 -6.17 3.31 17.76
C SER A 158 -7.70 3.34 17.59
N ASP A 159 -8.40 4.12 18.41
CA ASP A 159 -9.86 4.31 18.29
C ASP A 159 -10.28 4.75 16.88
N LYS A 160 -9.39 5.42 16.15
CA LYS A 160 -9.62 5.82 14.77
C LYS A 160 -9.80 4.64 13.82
N ILE A 161 -9.04 3.54 14.01
CA ILE A 161 -9.12 2.33 13.18
C ILE A 161 -10.42 1.59 13.47
N THR A 162 -10.82 1.49 14.73
CA THR A 162 -12.03 0.76 15.13
C THR A 162 -13.32 1.40 14.63
N THR A 163 -13.27 2.66 14.20
CA THR A 163 -14.42 3.36 13.62
C THR A 163 -14.52 3.22 12.10
N ILE A 164 -13.56 2.59 11.43
CA ILE A 164 -13.61 2.35 10.00
C ILE A 164 -14.70 1.32 9.69
N LYS A 165 -15.65 1.73 8.87
CA LYS A 165 -16.75 0.87 8.43
C LYS A 165 -16.40 0.22 7.10
N ASN A 166 -16.53 -1.11 7.05
CA ASN A 166 -16.38 -1.86 5.82
C ASN A 166 -17.77 -2.08 5.18
N PRO A 167 -18.09 -1.40 4.08
CA PRO A 167 -19.42 -1.51 3.46
C PRO A 167 -19.64 -2.88 2.78
N ALA A 168 -18.63 -3.76 2.74
CA ALA A 168 -18.79 -5.13 2.28
C ALA A 168 -19.39 -6.04 3.35
N GLU A 169 -19.17 -5.75 4.64
CA GLU A 169 -19.72 -6.50 5.76
C GLU A 169 -21.22 -6.18 5.98
N GLU A 170 -21.62 -4.94 5.72
CA GLU A 170 -23.03 -4.52 5.82
C GLU A 170 -23.93 -5.24 4.79
N ALA A 171 -23.36 -5.79 3.72
CA ALA A 171 -24.11 -6.52 2.70
C ALA A 171 -24.28 -8.02 2.99
N ALA A 172 -23.62 -8.53 4.02
CA ALA A 172 -23.73 -9.93 4.44
C ALA A 172 -24.78 -10.14 5.57
N SER A 173 -25.36 -9.04 6.06
CA SER A 173 -26.37 -9.05 7.14
C SER A 173 -27.82 -8.84 6.64
N ASP A 174 -28.01 -8.68 5.32
CA ASP A 174 -29.30 -8.67 4.64
C ASP A 174 -29.51 -10.01 3.89
#